data_b6e5b200d189ba4d15dcb5b450f4c03e
#
_entry.id   b6e5b200d189ba4d15dcb5b450f4c03e
#
_cell.length_a   1.000
_cell.length_b   1.000
_cell.length_c   1.000
_cell.angle_alpha   90.00
_cell.angle_beta   90.00
_cell.angle_gamma   90.00
#
_symmetry.space_group_name_H-M   'P 1'
#
loop_
_entity.id
_entity.type
_entity.pdbx_description
1 polymer ?
#
loop_
_entity_poly.entity_id
_entity_poly.type
_entity_poly.pdbx_seq_one_letter_code
_entity_poly.pdbx_strand_id
1 'polypeptide(L)'
;MPVLTTETRLSEREAHDIMEYIRKYRTDYGIIQRYVWHVIVRRKNVINKSKLNTEIQMKFSVSKRTANSVIYDMKGRYKALQELKKTERNQLKNKILRLEQQAEKTANTVNSLKKDAAANRLGKKQLIKYRDLKKKLYYKHQRIQKFRDRLVQLEKDMENGRYSFGFGGKKTFDDQYRLLENGYRSHEGWYNDYRRKRDRNIFYLGSRDETAGNQMFQLRPNTEGCYDIRIRKDGKYDSDGRYVYGKCRFKYLDDELRESLENRDRPVSYHIKMRGTKIYLQAIVTLDMAKRPIITTMATGQRPESRSKRCRCQRSSFGWHCDR
;
A
#
# COMPACT_ATOMS: atom_id res chain seq x y z
N MET A 1 1.68 -12.17 -17.69
CA MET A 1 1.52 -10.90 -18.43
C MET A 1 1.73 -9.75 -17.43
N PRO A 2 2.57 -8.77 -17.74
CA PRO A 2 2.76 -7.61 -16.88
C PRO A 2 1.48 -6.75 -16.84
N VAL A 3 1.26 -6.14 -15.67
CA VAL A 3 0.10 -5.29 -15.42
C VAL A 3 0.61 -3.88 -15.19
N LEU A 4 0.09 -2.92 -15.92
CA LEU A 4 0.35 -1.50 -15.71
C LEU A 4 -0.88 -0.79 -15.15
N THR A 5 -0.63 0.34 -14.51
CA THR A 5 -1.70 1.16 -13.95
C THR A 5 -1.50 2.59 -14.43
N THR A 6 -2.50 3.13 -15.12
CA THR A 6 -2.58 4.55 -15.43
C THR A 6 -3.53 5.24 -14.46
N GLU A 7 -3.23 6.49 -14.11
CA GLU A 7 -4.01 7.26 -13.12
C GLU A 7 -4.37 8.65 -13.68
N THR A 8 -5.61 9.06 -13.45
CA THR A 8 -6.05 10.43 -13.70
C THR A 8 -6.83 10.99 -12.52
N ARG A 9 -6.80 12.31 -12.36
CA ARG A 9 -7.62 13.01 -11.39
C ARG A 9 -8.95 13.37 -12.02
N LEU A 10 -10.06 13.04 -11.35
CA LEU A 10 -11.39 13.48 -11.77
C LEU A 10 -11.57 14.98 -11.49
N SER A 11 -12.14 15.67 -12.45
CA SER A 11 -12.48 17.09 -12.39
C SER A 11 -13.91 17.28 -11.90
N GLU A 12 -14.16 18.22 -10.99
CA GLU A 12 -15.53 18.59 -10.57
C GLU A 12 -16.37 19.08 -11.77
N ARG A 13 -15.75 19.72 -12.75
CA ARG A 13 -16.44 20.23 -13.95
C ARG A 13 -16.94 19.12 -14.86
N GLU A 14 -16.20 18.03 -14.99
CA GLU A 14 -16.45 16.97 -16.00
C GLU A 14 -17.05 15.70 -15.37
N ALA A 15 -16.97 15.53 -14.06
CA ALA A 15 -17.38 14.31 -13.38
C ALA A 15 -18.07 14.59 -12.01
N HIS A 16 -18.83 15.67 -11.91
CA HIS A 16 -19.49 16.10 -10.67
C HIS A 16 -20.33 14.99 -10.05
N ASP A 17 -21.28 14.43 -10.83
CA ASP A 17 -22.22 13.41 -10.35
C ASP A 17 -21.51 12.13 -9.88
N ILE A 18 -20.45 11.75 -10.62
CA ILE A 18 -19.60 10.62 -10.23
C ILE A 18 -18.93 10.90 -8.89
N MET A 19 -18.37 12.09 -8.72
CA MET A 19 -17.64 12.44 -7.50
C MET A 19 -18.60 12.53 -6.29
N GLU A 20 -19.81 13.03 -6.49
CA GLU A 20 -20.84 13.05 -5.45
C GLU A 20 -21.28 11.64 -5.05
N TYR A 21 -21.58 10.78 -6.04
CA TYR A 21 -21.88 9.37 -5.81
C TYR A 21 -20.76 8.66 -5.03
N ILE A 22 -19.51 8.82 -5.45
CA ILE A 22 -18.34 8.21 -4.79
C ILE A 22 -18.20 8.69 -3.34
N ARG A 23 -18.41 9.98 -3.06
CA ARG A 23 -18.34 10.54 -1.70
C ARG A 23 -19.38 9.91 -0.77
N LYS A 24 -20.56 9.62 -1.27
CA LYS A 24 -21.64 8.93 -0.53
C LYS A 24 -21.36 7.43 -0.40
N TYR A 25 -21.07 6.77 -1.51
CA TYR A 25 -20.93 5.31 -1.61
C TYR A 25 -19.70 4.74 -0.89
N ARG A 26 -18.61 5.48 -0.81
CA ARG A 26 -17.34 5.02 -0.20
C ARG A 26 -17.48 4.44 1.20
N THR A 27 -18.37 5.02 2.01
CA THR A 27 -18.56 4.59 3.40
C THR A 27 -19.16 3.19 3.46
N ASP A 28 -20.21 2.95 2.67
CA ASP A 28 -20.87 1.64 2.59
C ASP A 28 -19.91 0.59 2.00
N TYR A 29 -19.20 0.95 0.93
CA TYR A 29 -18.17 0.07 0.36
C TYR A 29 -17.06 -0.28 1.37
N GLY A 30 -16.61 0.68 2.16
CA GLY A 30 -15.64 0.47 3.23
C GLY A 30 -16.15 -0.44 4.34
N ILE A 31 -17.46 -0.41 4.67
CA ILE A 31 -18.09 -1.33 5.63
C ILE A 31 -18.03 -2.76 5.07
N ILE A 32 -18.36 -2.96 3.80
CA ILE A 32 -18.30 -4.26 3.14
C ILE A 32 -16.86 -4.80 3.10
N GLN A 33 -15.87 -3.95 2.78
CA GLN A 33 -14.46 -4.34 2.80
C GLN A 33 -14.02 -4.87 4.18
N ARG A 34 -14.38 -4.18 5.26
CA ARG A 34 -14.03 -4.60 6.63
C ARG A 34 -14.72 -5.91 7.02
N TYR A 35 -15.98 -6.06 6.65
CA TYR A 35 -16.72 -7.30 6.87
C TYR A 35 -16.04 -8.48 6.15
N VAL A 36 -15.76 -8.33 4.86
CA VAL A 36 -15.09 -9.37 4.06
C VAL A 36 -13.69 -9.68 4.60
N TRP A 37 -12.93 -8.65 4.99
CA TRP A 37 -11.63 -8.83 5.63
C TRP A 37 -11.72 -9.66 6.90
N HIS A 38 -12.68 -9.34 7.78
CA HIS A 38 -12.90 -10.10 9.02
C HIS A 38 -13.21 -11.57 8.74
N VAL A 39 -14.07 -11.86 7.77
CA VAL A 39 -14.39 -13.23 7.37
C VAL A 39 -13.16 -13.96 6.82
N ILE A 40 -12.34 -13.29 5.97
CA ILE A 40 -11.12 -13.88 5.40
C ILE A 40 -10.13 -14.25 6.51
N VAL A 41 -9.84 -13.33 7.43
CA VAL A 41 -8.90 -13.56 8.53
C VAL A 41 -9.40 -14.64 9.46
N ARG A 42 -10.68 -14.59 9.90
CA ARG A 42 -11.27 -15.58 10.80
C ARG A 42 -11.23 -17.00 10.23
N ARG A 43 -11.47 -17.15 8.91
CA ARG A 43 -11.48 -18.43 8.22
C ARG A 43 -10.13 -18.79 7.59
N LYS A 44 -9.06 -18.09 7.93
CA LYS A 44 -7.69 -18.27 7.36
C LYS A 44 -7.69 -18.40 5.83
N ASN A 45 -8.51 -17.59 5.15
CA ASN A 45 -8.72 -17.60 3.69
C ASN A 45 -9.33 -18.90 3.11
N VAL A 46 -9.80 -19.84 3.94
CA VAL A 46 -10.58 -21.01 3.50
C VAL A 46 -12.04 -20.60 3.37
N ILE A 47 -12.42 -20.14 2.18
CA ILE A 47 -13.74 -19.53 1.96
C ILE A 47 -14.39 -20.11 0.71
N ASN A 48 -15.63 -20.57 0.86
CA ASN A 48 -16.48 -20.77 -0.30
C ASN A 48 -16.91 -19.40 -0.87
N LYS A 49 -16.33 -19.05 -2.04
CA LYS A 49 -16.52 -17.74 -2.68
C LYS A 49 -18.00 -17.49 -3.00
N SER A 50 -18.73 -18.51 -3.47
CA SER A 50 -20.14 -18.39 -3.85
C SER A 50 -21.01 -18.08 -2.63
N LYS A 51 -20.86 -18.84 -1.54
CA LYS A 51 -21.60 -18.62 -0.29
C LYS A 51 -21.34 -17.23 0.29
N LEU A 52 -20.07 -16.82 0.35
CA LEU A 52 -19.72 -15.48 0.84
C LEU A 52 -20.29 -14.38 -0.06
N ASN A 53 -20.29 -14.57 -1.38
CA ASN A 53 -20.87 -13.61 -2.31
C ASN A 53 -22.37 -13.42 -2.05
N THR A 54 -23.14 -14.51 -1.92
CA THR A 54 -24.58 -14.47 -1.59
C THR A 54 -24.83 -13.79 -0.24
N GLU A 55 -24.03 -14.11 0.77
CA GLU A 55 -24.11 -13.49 2.11
C GLU A 55 -23.93 -11.98 2.05
N ILE A 56 -22.94 -11.48 1.26
CA ILE A 56 -22.69 -10.04 1.08
C ILE A 56 -23.86 -9.37 0.36
N GLN A 57 -24.39 -9.99 -0.70
CA GLN A 57 -25.54 -9.45 -1.44
C GLN A 57 -26.75 -9.25 -0.52
N MET A 58 -27.09 -10.27 0.26
CA MET A 58 -28.24 -10.22 1.18
C MET A 58 -28.02 -9.19 2.30
N LYS A 59 -26.84 -9.17 2.91
CA LYS A 59 -26.55 -8.33 4.07
C LYS A 59 -26.44 -6.84 3.75
N PHE A 60 -25.91 -6.51 2.57
CA PHE A 60 -25.59 -5.11 2.21
C PHE A 60 -26.40 -4.60 1.01
N SER A 61 -27.32 -5.42 0.48
CA SER A 61 -28.15 -5.07 -0.68
C SER A 61 -27.32 -4.56 -1.89
N VAL A 62 -26.22 -5.26 -2.17
CA VAL A 62 -25.31 -4.91 -3.28
C VAL A 62 -25.35 -5.97 -4.37
N SER A 63 -24.90 -5.60 -5.58
CA SER A 63 -24.85 -6.50 -6.73
C SER A 63 -23.85 -7.63 -6.52
N LYS A 64 -24.07 -8.77 -7.20
CA LYS A 64 -23.14 -9.89 -7.26
C LYS A 64 -21.73 -9.44 -7.71
N ARG A 65 -21.65 -8.46 -8.61
CA ARG A 65 -20.39 -7.94 -9.16
C ARG A 65 -19.63 -7.12 -8.14
N THR A 66 -20.30 -6.26 -7.38
CA THR A 66 -19.70 -5.54 -6.26
C THR A 66 -19.17 -6.49 -5.18
N ALA A 67 -19.96 -7.48 -4.79
CA ALA A 67 -19.52 -8.50 -3.84
C ALA A 67 -18.27 -9.26 -4.34
N ASN A 68 -18.22 -9.65 -5.63
CA ASN A 68 -17.04 -10.27 -6.23
C ASN A 68 -15.81 -9.34 -6.20
N SER A 69 -16.00 -8.07 -6.52
CA SER A 69 -14.92 -7.09 -6.53
C SER A 69 -14.30 -6.92 -5.15
N VAL A 70 -15.12 -6.82 -4.10
CA VAL A 70 -14.63 -6.71 -2.72
C VAL A 70 -13.92 -7.99 -2.26
N ILE A 71 -14.50 -9.17 -2.56
CA ILE A 71 -13.86 -10.45 -2.20
C ILE A 71 -12.49 -10.57 -2.88
N TYR A 72 -12.40 -10.22 -4.15
CA TYR A 72 -11.15 -10.29 -4.92
C TYR A 72 -10.09 -9.34 -4.34
N ASP A 73 -10.44 -8.06 -4.10
CA ASP A 73 -9.54 -7.06 -3.53
C ASP A 73 -9.04 -7.51 -2.13
N MET A 74 -9.95 -7.96 -1.25
CA MET A 74 -9.57 -8.36 0.10
C MET A 74 -8.71 -9.64 0.12
N LYS A 75 -8.99 -10.60 -0.76
CA LYS A 75 -8.11 -11.78 -0.92
C LYS A 75 -6.72 -11.40 -1.45
N GLY A 76 -6.65 -10.49 -2.40
CA GLY A 76 -5.38 -9.96 -2.90
C GLY A 76 -4.56 -9.30 -1.79
N ARG A 77 -5.19 -8.44 -1.00
CA ARG A 77 -4.54 -7.78 0.16
C ARG A 77 -4.08 -8.78 1.23
N TYR A 78 -4.88 -9.81 1.49
CA TYR A 78 -4.50 -10.85 2.44
C TYR A 78 -3.23 -11.59 1.97
N LYS A 79 -3.19 -12.01 0.69
CA LYS A 79 -2.00 -12.65 0.11
C LYS A 79 -0.78 -11.73 0.15
N ALA A 80 -0.94 -10.46 -0.26
CA ALA A 80 0.14 -9.48 -0.21
C ALA A 80 0.70 -9.29 1.21
N LEU A 81 -0.18 -9.27 2.22
CA LEU A 81 0.24 -9.17 3.61
C LEU A 81 0.99 -10.42 4.09
N GLN A 82 0.58 -11.62 3.64
CA GLN A 82 1.33 -12.85 3.91
C GLN A 82 2.75 -12.78 3.37
N GLU A 83 2.94 -12.33 2.13
CA GLU A 83 4.27 -12.19 1.53
C GLU A 83 5.11 -11.11 2.22
N LEU A 84 4.51 -9.97 2.60
CA LEU A 84 5.17 -8.94 3.39
C LEU A 84 5.66 -9.49 4.75
N LYS A 85 4.86 -10.32 5.43
CA LYS A 85 5.26 -10.94 6.69
C LYS A 85 6.39 -11.95 6.52
N LYS A 86 6.40 -12.72 5.44
CA LYS A 86 7.54 -13.59 5.09
C LYS A 86 8.83 -12.77 4.88
N THR A 87 8.72 -11.67 4.15
CA THR A 87 9.84 -10.74 3.92
C THR A 87 10.33 -10.12 5.24
N GLU A 88 9.42 -9.64 6.10
CA GLU A 88 9.77 -9.10 7.42
C GLU A 88 10.50 -10.14 8.29
N ARG A 89 10.02 -11.40 8.30
CA ARG A 89 10.68 -12.51 8.99
C ARG A 89 12.12 -12.71 8.53
N ASN A 90 12.34 -12.76 7.20
CA ASN A 90 13.67 -12.96 6.63
C ASN A 90 14.60 -11.77 6.94
N GLN A 91 14.08 -10.56 6.88
CA GLN A 91 14.83 -9.36 7.25
C GLN A 91 15.24 -9.36 8.72
N LEU A 92 14.34 -9.80 9.63
CA LEU A 92 14.65 -9.92 11.05
C LEU A 92 15.72 -10.99 11.29
N LYS A 93 15.63 -12.18 10.66
CA LYS A 93 16.66 -13.22 10.76
C LYS A 93 18.03 -12.73 10.33
N ASN A 94 18.11 -12.08 9.16
CA ASN A 94 19.35 -11.50 8.66
C ASN A 94 19.90 -10.39 9.57
N LYS A 95 19.03 -9.60 10.19
CA LYS A 95 19.43 -8.53 11.10
C LYS A 95 19.99 -9.09 12.42
N ILE A 96 19.38 -10.14 12.95
CA ILE A 96 19.85 -10.85 14.13
C ILE A 96 21.24 -11.42 13.85
N LEU A 97 21.41 -12.17 12.77
CA LEU A 97 22.69 -12.77 12.38
C LEU A 97 23.83 -11.75 12.29
N ARG A 98 23.57 -10.60 11.61
CA ARG A 98 24.56 -9.52 11.51
C ARG A 98 24.93 -8.92 12.87
N LEU A 99 23.94 -8.76 13.76
CA LEU A 99 24.20 -8.23 15.10
C LEU A 99 24.95 -9.23 15.98
N GLU A 100 24.69 -10.52 15.85
CA GLU A 100 25.40 -11.58 16.53
C GLU A 100 26.87 -11.61 16.12
N GLN A 101 27.17 -11.59 14.82
CA GLN A 101 28.55 -11.48 14.31
C GLN A 101 29.28 -10.23 14.82
N GLN A 102 28.56 -9.08 14.87
CA GLN A 102 29.13 -7.85 15.43
C GLN A 102 29.32 -7.92 16.95
N ALA A 103 28.45 -8.61 17.66
CA ALA A 103 28.57 -8.81 19.09
C ALA A 103 29.75 -9.73 19.39
N GLU A 104 29.91 -10.80 18.64
CA GLU A 104 31.06 -11.74 18.77
C GLU A 104 32.40 -11.04 18.54
N LYS A 105 32.56 -10.27 17.46
CA LYS A 105 33.78 -9.47 17.23
C LYS A 105 34.09 -8.52 18.43
N THR A 106 33.03 -7.89 18.96
CA THR A 106 33.20 -7.01 20.12
C THR A 106 33.53 -7.79 21.38
N ALA A 107 32.91 -8.96 21.57
CA ALA A 107 33.19 -9.84 22.71
C ALA A 107 34.66 -10.34 22.70
N ASN A 108 35.18 -10.74 21.52
CA ASN A 108 36.58 -11.14 21.38
C ASN A 108 37.54 -10.02 21.77
N THR A 109 37.25 -8.77 21.35
CA THR A 109 38.05 -7.61 21.73
C THR A 109 37.93 -7.32 23.25
N VAL A 110 36.73 -7.44 23.84
CA VAL A 110 36.50 -7.28 25.27
C VAL A 110 37.25 -8.34 26.06
N ASN A 111 37.24 -9.59 25.60
CA ASN A 111 37.93 -10.70 26.26
C ASN A 111 39.47 -10.55 26.20
N SER A 112 40.04 -10.06 25.11
CA SER A 112 41.46 -9.71 25.00
C SER A 112 41.83 -8.63 26.04
N LEU A 113 41.10 -7.49 26.00
CA LEU A 113 41.35 -6.40 26.98
C LEU A 113 41.12 -6.82 28.44
N LYS A 114 40.21 -7.77 28.70
CA LYS A 114 40.00 -8.33 30.04
C LYS A 114 41.23 -9.08 30.56
N LYS A 115 41.89 -9.87 29.68
CA LYS A 115 43.15 -10.59 30.04
C LYS A 115 44.26 -9.59 30.33
N ASP A 116 44.40 -8.54 29.54
CA ASP A 116 45.42 -7.49 29.75
C ASP A 116 45.14 -6.67 31.03
N ALA A 117 43.86 -6.42 31.34
CA ALA A 117 43.45 -5.77 32.58
C ALA A 117 43.81 -6.59 33.82
N ALA A 118 43.57 -7.91 33.78
CA ALA A 118 43.91 -8.84 34.84
C ALA A 118 45.42 -8.92 35.09
N ALA A 119 46.21 -8.70 34.02
CA ALA A 119 47.70 -8.66 34.12
C ALA A 119 48.25 -7.26 34.44
N ASN A 120 47.43 -6.29 34.85
CA ASN A 120 47.79 -4.88 35.07
C ASN A 120 48.56 -4.19 33.91
N ARG A 121 48.32 -4.62 32.67
CA ARG A 121 49.01 -4.10 31.48
C ARG A 121 48.27 -2.95 30.78
N LEU A 122 47.07 -2.55 31.26
CA LEU A 122 46.28 -1.54 30.62
C LEU A 122 46.55 -0.13 31.12
N GLY A 123 46.90 0.80 30.22
CA GLY A 123 46.91 2.23 30.48
C GLY A 123 45.51 2.84 30.63
N LYS A 124 45.42 4.06 31.20
CA LYS A 124 44.12 4.75 31.45
C LYS A 124 43.20 4.80 30.21
N LYS A 125 43.73 5.11 29.03
CA LYS A 125 42.97 5.16 27.78
C LYS A 125 42.38 3.79 27.39
N GLN A 126 43.11 2.70 27.62
CA GLN A 126 42.66 1.35 27.31
C GLN A 126 41.60 0.86 28.29
N LEU A 127 41.67 1.26 29.56
CA LEU A 127 40.63 0.98 30.54
C LEU A 127 39.30 1.67 30.19
N ILE A 128 39.33 2.91 29.72
CA ILE A 128 38.14 3.62 29.25
C ILE A 128 37.55 2.86 28.06
N LYS A 129 38.37 2.53 27.06
CA LYS A 129 37.95 1.76 25.88
C LYS A 129 37.32 0.40 26.27
N TYR A 130 37.91 -0.31 27.22
CA TYR A 130 37.38 -1.58 27.73
C TYR A 130 35.97 -1.41 28.31
N ARG A 131 35.77 -0.39 29.18
CA ARG A 131 34.47 -0.08 29.78
C ARG A 131 33.42 0.26 28.72
N ASP A 132 33.78 1.06 27.73
CA ASP A 132 32.89 1.44 26.66
C ASP A 132 32.48 0.26 25.74
N LEU A 133 33.45 -0.61 25.42
CA LEU A 133 33.16 -1.83 24.65
C LEU A 133 32.25 -2.80 25.41
N LYS A 134 32.45 -2.92 26.75
CA LYS A 134 31.58 -3.73 27.60
C LYS A 134 30.14 -3.21 27.59
N LYS A 135 29.94 -1.88 27.72
CA LYS A 135 28.62 -1.24 27.60
C LYS A 135 28.02 -1.47 26.20
N LYS A 136 28.80 -1.27 25.14
CA LYS A 136 28.35 -1.51 23.76
C LYS A 136 27.93 -2.97 23.53
N LEU A 137 28.67 -3.93 24.09
CA LEU A 137 28.35 -5.35 24.01
C LEU A 137 27.04 -5.66 24.73
N TYR A 138 26.82 -5.13 25.92
CA TYR A 138 25.58 -5.26 26.67
C TYR A 138 24.38 -4.76 25.85
N TYR A 139 24.45 -3.54 25.29
CA TYR A 139 23.36 -3.02 24.45
C TYR A 139 23.12 -3.80 23.16
N LYS A 140 24.17 -4.37 22.55
CA LYS A 140 24.01 -5.27 21.41
C LYS A 140 23.22 -6.52 21.79
N HIS A 141 23.52 -7.16 22.91
CA HIS A 141 22.78 -8.33 23.40
C HIS A 141 21.31 -7.99 23.69
N GLN A 142 21.05 -6.87 24.37
CA GLN A 142 19.67 -6.40 24.59
C GLN A 142 18.91 -6.18 23.27
N ARG A 143 19.58 -5.64 22.25
CA ARG A 143 18.98 -5.42 20.94
C ARG A 143 18.73 -6.72 20.18
N ILE A 144 19.64 -7.68 20.26
CA ILE A 144 19.46 -9.02 19.69
C ILE A 144 18.25 -9.69 20.34
N GLN A 145 18.16 -9.66 21.66
CA GLN A 145 17.02 -10.26 22.37
C GLN A 145 15.68 -9.65 21.93
N LYS A 146 15.57 -8.32 21.87
CA LYS A 146 14.37 -7.65 21.37
C LYS A 146 13.97 -8.08 19.95
N PHE A 147 14.94 -8.31 19.06
CA PHE A 147 14.63 -8.80 17.70
C PHE A 147 14.26 -10.27 17.69
N ARG A 148 14.84 -11.10 18.55
CA ARG A 148 14.45 -12.50 18.71
C ARG A 148 13.01 -12.61 19.22
N ASP A 149 12.65 -11.84 20.26
CA ASP A 149 11.29 -11.82 20.81
C ASP A 149 10.27 -11.38 19.73
N ARG A 150 10.64 -10.35 18.94
CA ARG A 150 9.82 -9.91 17.80
C ARG A 150 9.68 -10.98 16.74
N LEU A 151 10.74 -11.73 16.44
CA LEU A 151 10.73 -12.82 15.46
C LEU A 151 9.80 -13.94 15.92
N VAL A 152 9.91 -14.38 17.18
CA VAL A 152 9.04 -15.41 17.78
C VAL A 152 7.58 -14.98 17.71
N GLN A 153 7.26 -13.73 18.08
CA GLN A 153 5.88 -13.23 18.00
C GLN A 153 5.37 -13.19 16.56
N LEU A 154 6.22 -12.76 15.61
CA LEU A 154 5.86 -12.72 14.19
C LEU A 154 5.59 -14.13 13.63
N GLU A 155 6.42 -15.12 13.95
CA GLU A 155 6.25 -16.52 13.53
C GLU A 155 4.97 -17.10 14.13
N LYS A 156 4.70 -16.87 15.40
CA LYS A 156 3.45 -17.27 16.07
C LYS A 156 2.21 -16.63 15.44
N ASP A 157 2.28 -15.35 15.08
CA ASP A 157 1.16 -14.67 14.40
C ASP A 157 0.93 -15.25 12.98
N MET A 158 2.01 -15.59 12.27
CA MET A 158 1.93 -16.22 10.94
C MET A 158 1.33 -17.63 11.01
N GLU A 159 1.74 -18.46 11.95
CA GLU A 159 1.19 -19.81 12.18
C GLU A 159 -0.29 -19.77 12.54
N ASN A 160 -0.69 -18.82 13.40
CA ASN A 160 -2.08 -18.63 13.79
C ASN A 160 -2.93 -17.95 12.72
N GLY A 161 -2.35 -17.49 11.60
CA GLY A 161 -3.05 -16.73 10.56
C GLY A 161 -3.54 -15.36 11.03
N ARG A 162 -2.91 -14.80 12.05
CA ARG A 162 -3.25 -13.48 12.60
C ARG A 162 -2.61 -12.37 11.77
N TYR A 163 -3.36 -11.89 10.78
CA TYR A 163 -2.93 -10.78 9.93
C TYR A 163 -3.77 -9.54 10.23
N SER A 164 -3.11 -8.47 10.70
CA SER A 164 -3.75 -7.19 10.94
C SER A 164 -3.57 -6.27 9.74
N PHE A 165 -4.66 -5.73 9.23
CA PHE A 165 -4.66 -4.73 8.17
C PHE A 165 -5.27 -3.42 8.70
N GLY A 166 -4.47 -2.35 8.69
CA GLY A 166 -4.90 -1.03 9.17
C GLY A 166 -5.69 -0.27 8.10
N PHE A 167 -7.01 -0.40 8.08
CA PHE A 167 -7.87 0.50 7.32
C PHE A 167 -7.71 1.92 7.87
N GLY A 168 -7.26 2.88 7.07
CA GLY A 168 -7.01 4.26 7.49
C GLY A 168 -5.62 4.54 8.06
N GLY A 169 -4.85 3.49 8.35
CA GLY A 169 -3.49 3.56 8.90
C GLY A 169 -3.43 3.59 10.42
N LYS A 170 -2.43 2.88 10.98
CA LYS A 170 -2.23 2.78 12.44
C LYS A 170 -1.99 4.15 13.07
N LYS A 171 -1.12 4.97 12.46
CA LYS A 171 -0.81 6.31 12.99
C LYS A 171 -2.08 7.14 13.21
N THR A 172 -2.94 7.25 12.18
CA THR A 172 -4.19 8.02 12.31
C THR A 172 -5.14 7.43 13.35
N PHE A 173 -5.12 6.10 13.54
CA PHE A 173 -5.88 5.47 14.61
C PHE A 173 -5.32 5.83 15.99
N ASP A 174 -4.00 5.80 16.15
CA ASP A 174 -3.33 6.11 17.42
C ASP A 174 -3.42 7.62 17.76
N ASP A 175 -3.61 8.52 16.77
CA ASP A 175 -3.77 9.97 16.97
C ASP A 175 -4.93 10.33 17.94
N GLN A 176 -5.94 9.45 18.10
CA GLN A 176 -7.05 9.65 19.04
C GLN A 176 -6.63 9.78 20.52
N TYR A 177 -5.51 9.20 20.89
CA TYR A 177 -5.02 9.23 22.27
C TYR A 177 -4.29 10.53 22.62
N ARG A 178 -3.97 11.37 21.59
CA ARG A 178 -3.24 12.63 21.74
C ARG A 178 -3.77 13.66 20.75
N LEU A 179 -5.06 14.02 20.89
CA LEU A 179 -5.79 14.83 19.92
C LEU A 179 -5.10 16.17 19.65
N LEU A 180 -4.82 16.94 20.71
CA LEU A 180 -4.24 18.28 20.59
C LEU A 180 -2.84 18.27 19.98
N GLU A 181 -1.99 17.31 20.38
CA GLU A 181 -0.63 17.15 19.84
C GLU A 181 -0.66 16.82 18.33
N ASN A 182 -1.72 16.13 17.87
CA ASN A 182 -1.90 15.73 16.47
C ASN A 182 -2.80 16.71 15.68
N GLY A 183 -3.10 17.89 16.25
CA GLY A 183 -3.82 18.96 15.57
C GLY A 183 -5.34 18.81 15.52
N TYR A 184 -5.92 17.90 16.31
CA TYR A 184 -7.38 17.74 16.42
C TYR A 184 -7.93 18.49 17.62
N ARG A 185 -8.94 19.35 17.38
CA ARG A 185 -9.63 20.09 18.45
C ARG A 185 -10.67 19.25 19.20
N SER A 186 -11.17 18.18 18.57
CA SER A 186 -12.17 17.28 19.17
C SER A 186 -12.00 15.86 18.67
N HIS A 187 -12.53 14.90 19.43
CA HIS A 187 -12.60 13.49 19.02
C HIS A 187 -13.43 13.30 17.73
N GLU A 188 -14.48 14.09 17.56
CA GLU A 188 -15.30 14.07 16.35
C GLU A 188 -14.50 14.50 15.10
N GLY A 189 -13.70 15.55 15.22
CA GLY A 189 -12.81 15.99 14.13
C GLY A 189 -11.83 14.91 13.72
N TRP A 190 -11.19 14.25 14.70
CA TRP A 190 -10.35 13.08 14.47
C TRP A 190 -11.13 11.93 13.81
N TYR A 191 -12.31 11.58 14.34
CA TYR A 191 -13.11 10.46 13.84
C TYR A 191 -13.53 10.68 12.39
N ASN A 192 -13.91 11.88 12.01
CA ASN A 192 -14.26 12.24 10.63
C ASN A 192 -13.06 12.13 9.68
N ASP A 193 -11.88 12.55 10.12
CA ASP A 193 -10.64 12.40 9.33
C ASP A 193 -10.22 10.92 9.21
N TYR A 194 -10.31 10.17 10.31
CA TYR A 194 -10.05 8.73 10.33
C TYR A 194 -10.99 7.97 9.39
N ARG A 195 -12.30 8.28 9.41
CA ARG A 195 -13.27 7.68 8.47
C ARG A 195 -12.93 8.01 7.02
N ARG A 196 -12.56 9.25 6.71
CA ARG A 196 -12.14 9.64 5.37
C ARG A 196 -10.93 8.86 4.88
N LYS A 197 -9.94 8.66 5.72
CA LYS A 197 -8.73 7.87 5.40
C LYS A 197 -9.01 6.37 5.32
N ARG A 198 -9.93 5.85 6.11
CA ARG A 198 -10.32 4.45 6.15
C ARG A 198 -11.10 4.01 4.92
N ASP A 199 -12.05 4.82 4.49
CA ASP A 199 -13.02 4.49 3.44
C ASP A 199 -12.64 5.18 2.11
N ARG A 200 -11.36 5.13 1.73
CA ARG A 200 -10.80 5.89 0.60
C ARG A 200 -10.62 5.13 -0.71
N ASN A 201 -10.93 3.85 -0.74
CA ASN A 201 -10.65 2.99 -1.90
C ASN A 201 -11.90 2.24 -2.31
N ILE A 202 -12.25 2.32 -3.61
CA ILE A 202 -13.29 1.50 -4.24
C ILE A 202 -12.63 0.75 -5.40
N PHE A 203 -12.91 -0.53 -5.56
CA PHE A 203 -12.36 -1.37 -6.61
C PHE A 203 -13.47 -2.00 -7.43
N TYR A 204 -13.35 -1.93 -8.76
CA TYR A 204 -14.23 -2.56 -9.72
C TYR A 204 -13.44 -3.59 -10.53
N LEU A 205 -13.76 -4.85 -10.35
CA LEU A 205 -13.08 -5.96 -11.02
C LEU A 205 -13.60 -6.10 -12.45
N GLY A 206 -12.71 -6.06 -13.42
CA GLY A 206 -13.00 -6.45 -14.79
C GLY A 206 -13.06 -7.97 -14.95
N SER A 207 -13.91 -8.45 -15.85
CA SER A 207 -14.08 -9.88 -16.12
C SER A 207 -14.41 -10.10 -17.60
N ARG A 208 -13.87 -11.18 -18.19
CA ARG A 208 -14.07 -11.52 -19.61
C ARG A 208 -15.52 -11.87 -19.95
N ASP A 209 -16.25 -12.39 -18.97
CA ASP A 209 -17.66 -12.78 -19.10
C ASP A 209 -18.63 -11.60 -19.01
N GLU A 210 -18.11 -10.37 -18.86
CA GLU A 210 -18.93 -9.17 -18.74
C GLU A 210 -18.99 -8.37 -20.05
N THR A 211 -20.16 -7.77 -20.31
CA THR A 211 -20.33 -6.80 -21.40
C THR A 211 -19.36 -5.63 -21.23
N ALA A 212 -18.59 -5.33 -22.26
CA ALA A 212 -17.53 -4.32 -22.23
C ALA A 212 -16.47 -4.56 -21.13
N GLY A 213 -16.25 -5.82 -20.70
CA GLY A 213 -15.21 -6.20 -19.73
C GLY A 213 -15.45 -5.76 -18.30
N ASN A 214 -16.44 -4.90 -18.02
CA ASN A 214 -16.85 -4.48 -16.69
C ASN A 214 -18.23 -3.84 -16.70
N GLN A 215 -19.21 -4.49 -16.07
CA GLN A 215 -20.60 -3.99 -16.05
C GLN A 215 -20.82 -2.85 -15.06
N MET A 216 -20.02 -2.78 -14.01
CA MET A 216 -20.18 -1.77 -12.96
C MET A 216 -19.52 -0.45 -13.31
N PHE A 217 -18.40 -0.50 -14.00
CA PHE A 217 -17.61 0.67 -14.37
C PHE A 217 -17.17 0.54 -15.83
N GLN A 218 -17.56 1.48 -16.67
CA GLN A 218 -17.20 1.48 -18.08
C GLN A 218 -16.52 2.78 -18.48
N LEU A 219 -15.44 2.65 -19.24
CA LEU A 219 -14.81 3.72 -19.99
C LEU A 219 -15.07 3.51 -21.47
N ARG A 220 -15.40 4.58 -22.18
CA ARG A 220 -15.51 4.58 -23.63
C ARG A 220 -14.69 5.74 -24.18
N PRO A 221 -13.72 5.50 -25.06
CA PRO A 221 -13.01 6.58 -25.73
C PRO A 221 -14.01 7.38 -26.57
N ASN A 222 -13.86 8.70 -26.55
CA ASN A 222 -14.66 9.61 -27.37
C ASN A 222 -13.80 10.33 -28.41
N THR A 223 -14.42 11.07 -29.33
CA THR A 223 -13.76 11.80 -30.42
C THR A 223 -12.90 12.98 -29.93
N GLU A 224 -13.12 13.47 -28.72
CA GLU A 224 -12.39 14.61 -28.13
C GLU A 224 -11.06 14.20 -27.44
N GLY A 225 -10.63 12.94 -27.57
CA GLY A 225 -9.45 12.42 -26.88
C GLY A 225 -9.65 12.28 -25.37
N CYS A 226 -10.91 12.19 -24.94
CA CYS A 226 -11.34 11.94 -23.57
C CYS A 226 -12.00 10.56 -23.48
N TYR A 227 -12.40 10.19 -22.27
CA TYR A 227 -13.17 8.98 -22.00
C TYR A 227 -14.48 9.36 -21.32
N ASP A 228 -15.57 8.85 -21.85
CA ASP A 228 -16.86 8.89 -21.18
C ASP A 228 -16.89 7.78 -20.12
N ILE A 229 -17.23 8.17 -18.90
CA ILE A 229 -17.34 7.28 -17.76
C ILE A 229 -18.81 6.98 -17.52
N ARG A 230 -19.13 5.69 -17.33
CA ARG A 230 -20.43 5.25 -16.83
C ARG A 230 -20.24 4.32 -15.64
N ILE A 231 -20.80 4.68 -14.49
CA ILE A 231 -20.78 3.84 -13.28
C ILE A 231 -22.22 3.43 -12.97
N ARG A 232 -22.43 2.12 -12.79
CA ARG A 232 -23.69 1.60 -12.30
C ARG A 232 -23.74 1.82 -10.79
N LYS A 233 -24.79 2.47 -10.32
CA LYS A 233 -25.07 2.61 -8.90
C LYS A 233 -25.42 1.25 -8.29
N ASP A 234 -25.23 1.12 -6.99
CA ASP A 234 -25.40 -0.14 -6.27
C ASP A 234 -26.30 0.05 -5.05
N GLY A 235 -27.11 -0.97 -4.74
CA GLY A 235 -27.97 -0.99 -3.57
C GLY A 235 -28.95 0.17 -3.50
N LYS A 236 -29.01 0.82 -2.35
CA LYS A 236 -29.93 1.95 -2.05
C LYS A 236 -29.71 3.22 -2.91
N TYR A 237 -28.66 3.27 -3.69
CA TYR A 237 -28.32 4.42 -4.53
C TYR A 237 -28.95 4.36 -5.93
N ASP A 238 -29.71 3.32 -6.24
CA ASP A 238 -30.33 3.10 -7.56
C ASP A 238 -31.68 3.88 -7.74
N SER A 239 -32.24 4.46 -6.65
CA SER A 239 -33.52 5.15 -6.65
C SER A 239 -33.58 6.37 -7.59
N ASP A 240 -32.46 7.12 -7.70
CA ASP A 240 -32.36 8.32 -8.52
C ASP A 240 -31.76 8.08 -9.91
N GLY A 241 -32.02 6.89 -10.46
CA GLY A 241 -31.45 6.44 -11.73
C GLY A 241 -30.25 5.52 -11.56
N ARG A 242 -30.21 4.52 -12.46
CA ARG A 242 -29.32 3.36 -12.37
C ARG A 242 -27.84 3.66 -12.61
N TYR A 243 -27.53 4.77 -13.25
CA TYR A 243 -26.18 5.12 -13.69
C TYR A 243 -25.83 6.56 -13.33
N VAL A 244 -24.52 6.79 -13.14
CA VAL A 244 -23.92 8.14 -13.14
C VAL A 244 -22.90 8.24 -14.27
N TYR A 245 -22.78 9.43 -14.83
CA TYR A 245 -21.98 9.72 -15.99
C TYR A 245 -20.98 10.83 -15.72
N GLY A 246 -19.89 10.85 -16.48
CA GLY A 246 -18.89 11.90 -16.44
C GLY A 246 -17.83 11.67 -17.50
N LYS A 247 -16.84 12.56 -17.54
CA LYS A 247 -15.72 12.48 -18.48
C LYS A 247 -14.38 12.50 -17.71
N CYS A 248 -13.36 11.90 -18.32
CA CYS A 248 -11.98 12.02 -17.83
C CYS A 248 -10.98 11.92 -18.99
N ARG A 249 -9.73 12.31 -18.70
CA ARG A 249 -8.62 12.20 -19.66
C ARG A 249 -7.41 11.55 -18.96
N PHE A 250 -6.82 10.55 -19.60
CA PHE A 250 -5.56 9.97 -19.18
C PHE A 250 -4.42 10.63 -19.95
N LYS A 251 -3.30 10.91 -19.25
CA LYS A 251 -2.10 11.50 -19.84
C LYS A 251 -1.04 10.47 -20.21
N TYR A 252 -1.11 9.31 -19.59
CA TYR A 252 -0.12 8.25 -19.72
C TYR A 252 -0.80 6.93 -20.04
N LEU A 253 -0.17 6.10 -20.86
CA LEU A 253 -0.67 4.78 -21.27
C LEU A 253 -2.05 4.85 -21.96
N ASP A 254 -2.29 5.91 -22.73
CA ASP A 254 -3.58 6.12 -23.42
C ASP A 254 -3.79 5.05 -24.50
N ASP A 255 -2.76 4.76 -25.31
CA ASP A 255 -2.83 3.77 -26.37
C ASP A 255 -3.06 2.37 -25.83
N GLU A 256 -2.35 1.99 -24.77
CA GLU A 256 -2.51 0.70 -24.10
C GLU A 256 -3.88 0.55 -23.43
N LEU A 257 -4.41 1.65 -22.92
CA LEU A 257 -5.76 1.66 -22.35
C LEU A 257 -6.81 1.47 -23.45
N ARG A 258 -6.70 2.18 -24.59
CA ARG A 258 -7.58 2.03 -25.74
C ARG A 258 -7.56 0.60 -26.29
N GLU A 259 -6.36 0.06 -26.53
CA GLU A 259 -6.19 -1.33 -26.97
C GLU A 259 -6.87 -2.33 -26.01
N SER A 260 -6.73 -2.10 -24.70
CA SER A 260 -7.34 -2.99 -23.70
C SER A 260 -8.85 -2.85 -23.61
N LEU A 261 -9.40 -1.66 -23.87
CA LEU A 261 -10.87 -1.43 -23.90
C LEU A 261 -11.53 -2.07 -25.12
N GLU A 262 -10.82 -2.16 -26.24
CA GLU A 262 -11.27 -2.83 -27.48
C GLU A 262 -11.17 -4.36 -27.36
N ASN A 263 -10.20 -4.86 -26.59
CA ASN A 263 -9.94 -6.29 -26.46
C ASN A 263 -10.71 -6.90 -25.28
N ARG A 264 -11.76 -7.65 -25.55
CA ARG A 264 -12.59 -8.33 -24.54
C ARG A 264 -11.83 -9.38 -23.72
N ASP A 265 -10.75 -9.95 -24.25
CA ASP A 265 -9.94 -10.94 -23.53
C ASP A 265 -9.07 -10.32 -22.41
N ARG A 266 -8.97 -8.99 -22.39
CA ARG A 266 -8.18 -8.21 -21.43
C ARG A 266 -9.03 -7.21 -20.67
N PRO A 267 -9.93 -7.69 -19.81
CA PRO A 267 -10.85 -6.81 -19.09
C PRO A 267 -10.09 -5.84 -18.20
N VAL A 268 -10.47 -4.57 -18.28
CA VAL A 268 -9.87 -3.51 -17.48
C VAL A 268 -10.53 -3.47 -16.10
N SER A 269 -9.72 -3.49 -15.04
CA SER A 269 -10.17 -3.26 -13.67
C SER A 269 -9.93 -1.81 -13.29
N TYR A 270 -10.79 -1.25 -12.44
CA TYR A 270 -10.69 0.14 -12.03
C TYR A 270 -10.54 0.28 -10.53
N HIS A 271 -9.72 1.24 -10.13
CA HIS A 271 -9.56 1.62 -8.73
C HIS A 271 -9.85 3.10 -8.57
N ILE A 272 -10.79 3.44 -7.70
CA ILE A 272 -11.03 4.82 -7.30
C ILE A 272 -10.33 5.06 -5.98
N LYS A 273 -9.48 6.07 -5.92
CA LYS A 273 -8.72 6.45 -4.74
C LYS A 273 -9.00 7.88 -4.34
N MET A 274 -9.29 8.09 -3.07
CA MET A 274 -9.44 9.43 -2.52
C MET A 274 -8.21 9.84 -1.75
N ARG A 275 -7.67 11.01 -2.09
CA ARG A 275 -6.51 11.65 -1.43
C ARG A 275 -6.92 13.04 -0.98
N GLY A 276 -7.25 13.19 0.30
CA GLY A 276 -7.90 14.40 0.81
C GLY A 276 -9.28 14.60 0.17
N THR A 277 -9.50 15.74 -0.46
CA THR A 277 -10.73 16.06 -1.21
C THR A 277 -10.71 15.58 -2.67
N LYS A 278 -9.53 15.22 -3.18
CA LYS A 278 -9.32 14.85 -4.59
C LYS A 278 -9.64 13.38 -4.82
N ILE A 279 -10.30 13.09 -5.94
CA ILE A 279 -10.63 11.73 -6.39
C ILE A 279 -9.80 11.39 -7.61
N TYR A 280 -9.16 10.23 -7.57
CA TYR A 280 -8.31 9.69 -8.63
C TYR A 280 -8.91 8.39 -9.15
N LEU A 281 -8.96 8.27 -10.46
CA LEU A 281 -9.33 7.06 -11.17
C LEU A 281 -8.06 6.38 -11.68
N GLN A 282 -7.89 5.11 -11.34
CA GLN A 282 -6.84 4.25 -11.87
C GLN A 282 -7.47 3.19 -12.77
N ALA A 283 -6.95 3.03 -13.97
CA ALA A 283 -7.25 1.91 -14.87
C ALA A 283 -6.07 0.93 -14.82
N ILE A 284 -6.38 -0.34 -14.61
CA ILE A 284 -5.42 -1.44 -14.51
C ILE A 284 -5.48 -2.24 -15.80
N VAL A 285 -4.41 -2.14 -16.57
CA VAL A 285 -4.29 -2.66 -17.94
C VAL A 285 -3.34 -3.83 -17.97
N THR A 286 -3.69 -4.91 -18.65
CA THR A 286 -2.82 -6.06 -18.87
C THR A 286 -2.13 -5.94 -20.23
N LEU A 287 -0.81 -5.92 -20.25
CA LEU A 287 -0.02 -5.74 -21.49
C LEU A 287 0.18 -7.04 -22.26
N ASP A 288 0.20 -6.93 -23.58
CA ASP A 288 0.71 -7.97 -24.47
C ASP A 288 2.21 -7.78 -24.69
N MET A 289 2.99 -8.67 -24.11
CA MET A 289 4.46 -8.64 -24.28
C MET A 289 4.89 -9.06 -25.69
N ALA A 290 4.05 -9.80 -26.43
CA ALA A 290 4.36 -10.21 -27.80
C ALA A 290 4.39 -9.04 -28.79
N LYS A 291 3.70 -7.95 -28.50
CA LYS A 291 3.63 -6.75 -29.34
C LYS A 291 4.71 -5.69 -29.02
N ARG A 292 5.51 -5.88 -27.98
CA ARG A 292 6.58 -4.92 -27.63
C ARG A 292 7.94 -5.50 -28.02
N PRO A 293 8.77 -4.76 -28.79
CA PRO A 293 10.15 -5.15 -28.98
C PRO A 293 10.80 -5.23 -27.61
N ILE A 294 11.44 -6.37 -27.32
CA ILE A 294 12.33 -6.52 -26.17
C ILE A 294 13.49 -5.57 -26.44
N ILE A 295 13.48 -4.40 -25.81
CA ILE A 295 14.67 -3.55 -25.76
C ILE A 295 15.66 -4.31 -24.88
N THR A 296 16.38 -5.22 -25.49
CA THR A 296 17.57 -5.77 -24.89
C THR A 296 18.59 -4.64 -24.90
N THR A 297 18.61 -3.85 -23.84
CA THR A 297 19.78 -3.02 -23.53
C THR A 297 20.90 -4.01 -23.30
N MET A 298 21.64 -4.33 -24.39
CA MET A 298 22.98 -4.85 -24.26
C MET A 298 23.69 -3.89 -23.33
N ALA A 299 24.09 -4.39 -22.18
CA ALA A 299 24.96 -3.68 -21.25
C ALA A 299 26.33 -3.53 -21.91
N THR A 300 26.46 -2.60 -22.87
CA THR A 300 27.72 -1.98 -23.15
C THR A 300 28.04 -1.17 -21.90
N GLY A 301 29.15 -1.55 -21.24
CA GLY A 301 29.56 -1.03 -19.91
C GLY A 301 29.93 0.44 -19.83
N GLN A 302 29.13 1.32 -20.43
CA GLN A 302 29.17 2.75 -20.23
C GLN A 302 27.97 3.13 -19.39
N ARG A 303 28.22 3.33 -18.09
CA ARG A 303 27.28 4.05 -17.24
C ARG A 303 27.00 5.41 -17.89
N PRO A 304 25.73 5.78 -18.16
CA PRO A 304 25.43 7.16 -18.46
C PRO A 304 25.87 7.96 -17.22
N GLU A 305 26.79 8.88 -17.40
CA GLU A 305 27.09 9.88 -16.38
C GLU A 305 25.79 10.61 -16.05
N SER A 306 25.17 10.20 -14.95
CA SER A 306 24.10 10.97 -14.36
C SER A 306 24.72 12.25 -13.86
N ARG A 307 24.62 13.32 -14.65
CA ARG A 307 24.75 14.70 -14.15
C ARG A 307 23.69 14.92 -13.08
N SER A 308 23.91 14.36 -11.89
CA SER A 308 23.25 14.88 -10.70
C SER A 308 23.87 16.23 -10.41
N LYS A 309 23.26 17.29 -10.89
CA LYS A 309 23.46 18.63 -10.31
C LYS A 309 23.01 18.52 -8.86
N ARG A 310 23.93 18.17 -7.96
CA ARG A 310 23.75 18.40 -6.53
C ARG A 310 23.70 19.91 -6.36
N CYS A 311 22.51 20.45 -6.14
CA CYS A 311 22.38 21.80 -5.61
C CYS A 311 23.11 21.83 -4.26
N ARG A 312 24.23 22.50 -4.22
CA ARG A 312 24.97 22.78 -2.97
C ARG A 312 24.30 24.01 -2.35
N CYS A 313 23.36 23.77 -1.42
CA CYS A 313 22.84 24.87 -0.61
C CYS A 313 23.93 25.36 0.31
N GLN A 314 24.45 26.57 0.07
CA GLN A 314 25.29 27.27 1.02
C GLN A 314 24.40 28.10 1.95
N ARG A 315 24.66 27.98 3.24
CA ARG A 315 23.97 28.74 4.30
C ARG A 315 24.63 30.13 4.35
N SER A 316 23.95 31.16 3.87
CA SER A 316 24.31 32.54 4.14
C SER A 316 23.44 33.07 5.29
N SER A 317 23.94 34.06 6.00
CA SER A 317 23.31 34.67 7.18
C SER A 317 21.98 35.38 6.93
N PHE A 318 21.45 35.36 5.69
CA PHE A 318 20.24 36.08 5.26
C PHE A 318 19.25 35.24 4.40
N GLY A 319 18.98 34.01 4.72
CA GLY A 319 17.91 33.25 4.03
C GLY A 319 18.40 32.35 2.88
N TRP A 320 17.55 31.38 2.48
CA TRP A 320 17.81 30.40 1.43
C TRP A 320 17.50 30.98 0.05
N HIS A 321 18.50 31.05 -0.84
CA HIS A 321 18.32 31.30 -2.28
C HIS A 321 18.70 30.02 -3.05
N CYS A 322 17.78 29.54 -3.90
CA CYS A 322 18.06 28.52 -4.91
C CYS A 322 18.23 29.24 -6.26
N ASP A 323 19.42 29.22 -6.81
CA ASP A 323 19.66 29.56 -8.22
C ASP A 323 19.36 28.35 -9.10
N ARG A 324 18.71 28.64 -10.22
CA ARG A 324 18.24 27.66 -11.22
C ARG A 324 19.37 27.07 -12.04
#